data_a23ee4f5a0fcd1071de66378961faa31
#
_entry.id   a23ee4f5a0fcd1071de66378961faa31
#
_cell.length_a   1.000
_cell.length_b   1.000
_cell.length_c   1.000
_cell.angle_alpha   90.00
_cell.angle_beta   90.00
_cell.angle_gamma   90.00
#
_symmetry.space_group_name_H-M   'P 1'
#
loop_
_entity.id
_entity.type
_entity.pdbx_description
1 polymer ?
#
loop_
_entity_poly.entity_id
_entity_poly.type
_entity_poly.pdbx_seq_one_letter_code
_entity_poly.pdbx_strand_id
1 'polypeptide(L)'
;ECLVGSEMCIRDRDQSLWRRTEDGGLAIKTGKICVNVIQAVNTLTQRMMFPSSSFKVRIDASEIHNGDFAGLCALQGCYGWIGITKEMGRYFIVMHSRKMQDTSLRDVTVDYMPGTEVFRAPFDGNCAEFKVKGDFTAGRDVAEFYYRRNRRWIKAGEQKLFFKLDHFMGCRYGMFLYSTIKTGGEAVFWDGEYSCPDES
;
A
#
# COMPACT_ATOMS: atom_id res chain seq x y z
N GLU A 1 -5.28 -15.24 10.64
CA GLU A 1 -5.61 -14.78 12.00
C GLU A 1 -4.97 -13.43 12.24
N CYS A 2 -5.82 -12.40 12.37
CA CYS A 2 -5.37 -11.10 12.85
C CYS A 2 -5.40 -11.11 14.37
N LEU A 3 -4.28 -11.40 14.99
CA LEU A 3 -4.14 -11.27 16.43
C LEU A 3 -4.08 -9.80 16.84
N VAL A 4 -4.63 -9.50 18.02
CA VAL A 4 -4.60 -8.18 18.64
C VAL A 4 -3.15 -7.88 19.02
N GLY A 5 -2.51 -6.93 18.29
CA GLY A 5 -1.13 -6.55 18.55
C GLY A 5 -0.44 -5.94 17.32
N SER A 6 0.87 -5.84 17.38
CA SER A 6 1.73 -5.30 16.33
C SER A 6 1.96 -6.24 15.13
N GLU A 7 1.25 -7.36 15.06
CA GLU A 7 1.48 -8.38 14.05
C GLU A 7 0.91 -8.01 12.69
N MET A 8 1.65 -8.35 11.63
CA MET A 8 1.20 -8.19 10.26
C MET A 8 0.24 -9.31 9.87
N CYS A 9 -0.86 -8.94 9.20
CA CYS A 9 -1.85 -9.88 8.67
C CYS A 9 -1.80 -9.91 7.16
N ILE A 10 -2.00 -11.11 6.58
CA ILE A 10 -2.12 -11.29 5.13
C ILE A 10 -3.60 -11.37 4.78
N ARG A 11 -4.05 -10.50 3.89
CA ARG A 11 -5.39 -10.54 3.31
C ARG A 11 -5.39 -11.44 2.08
N ASP A 12 -6.46 -12.23 1.90
CA ASP A 12 -6.67 -13.12 0.75
C ASP A 12 -5.46 -14.02 0.47
N ARG A 13 -5.02 -14.74 1.48
CA ARG A 13 -3.78 -15.51 1.50
C ARG A 13 -3.76 -16.59 0.42
N ASP A 14 -2.85 -16.46 -0.53
CA ASP A 14 -2.41 -17.51 -1.44
C ASP A 14 -0.92 -17.79 -1.23
N GLN A 15 -0.59 -18.93 -0.65
CA GLN A 15 0.78 -19.32 -0.31
C GLN A 15 1.67 -19.54 -1.52
N SER A 16 1.12 -19.79 -2.69
CA SER A 16 1.88 -19.99 -3.93
C SER A 16 2.39 -18.68 -4.53
N LEU A 17 1.83 -17.56 -4.11
CA LEU A 17 2.10 -16.23 -4.66
C LEU A 17 3.00 -15.36 -3.77
N TRP A 18 3.56 -15.90 -2.70
CA TRP A 18 4.53 -15.19 -1.90
C TRP A 18 5.55 -16.14 -1.27
N ARG A 19 6.73 -15.61 -1.01
CA ARG A 19 7.82 -16.34 -0.35
C ARG A 19 8.76 -15.38 0.38
N ARG A 20 9.45 -15.90 1.38
CA ARG A 20 10.62 -15.21 1.93
C ARG A 20 11.82 -15.46 1.03
N THR A 21 12.60 -14.41 0.78
CA THR A 21 13.88 -14.53 0.07
C THR A 21 14.99 -14.93 1.05
N GLU A 22 16.10 -15.46 0.55
CA GLU A 22 17.23 -15.88 1.39
C GLU A 22 17.87 -14.72 2.15
N ASP A 23 17.82 -13.53 1.59
CA ASP A 23 18.30 -12.26 2.18
C ASP A 23 17.30 -11.56 3.10
N GLY A 24 16.20 -12.24 3.45
CA GLY A 24 15.20 -11.77 4.42
C GLY A 24 14.09 -10.88 3.86
N GLY A 25 14.04 -10.70 2.54
CA GLY A 25 12.95 -10.00 1.86
C GLY A 25 11.66 -10.80 1.78
N LEU A 26 10.58 -10.14 1.41
CA LEU A 26 9.30 -10.73 1.08
C LEU A 26 9.00 -10.55 -0.39
N ALA A 27 9.05 -11.62 -1.18
CA ALA A 27 8.64 -11.62 -2.57
C ALA A 27 7.13 -11.88 -2.67
N ILE A 28 6.43 -11.02 -3.42
CA ILE A 28 5.01 -11.17 -3.75
C ILE A 28 4.88 -11.25 -5.27
N LYS A 29 4.03 -12.16 -5.75
CA LYS A 29 3.76 -12.38 -7.17
C LYS A 29 2.30 -12.13 -7.50
N THR A 30 2.02 -11.57 -8.67
CA THR A 30 0.64 -11.35 -9.12
C THR A 30 0.01 -12.65 -9.62
N GLY A 31 -1.18 -13.01 -9.11
CA GLY A 31 -1.91 -14.22 -9.47
C GLY A 31 -3.23 -13.97 -10.20
N LYS A 32 -3.76 -12.74 -10.13
CA LYS A 32 -4.97 -12.32 -10.86
C LYS A 32 -4.86 -10.88 -11.34
N ILE A 33 -5.65 -10.53 -12.34
CA ILE A 33 -5.83 -9.15 -12.78
C ILE A 33 -6.79 -8.45 -11.81
N CYS A 34 -6.39 -7.28 -11.34
CA CYS A 34 -7.14 -6.47 -10.37
C CYS A 34 -7.36 -5.06 -10.91
N VAL A 35 -8.48 -4.48 -10.56
CA VAL A 35 -8.79 -3.08 -10.94
C VAL A 35 -8.16 -2.09 -9.93
N ASN A 36 -8.02 -2.52 -8.69
CA ASN A 36 -7.51 -1.68 -7.60
C ASN A 36 -6.85 -2.50 -6.49
N VAL A 37 -6.24 -1.80 -5.54
CA VAL A 37 -5.52 -2.40 -4.40
C VAL A 37 -6.41 -3.25 -3.48
N ILE A 38 -7.70 -2.97 -3.41
CA ILE A 38 -8.64 -3.75 -2.57
C ILE A 38 -8.77 -5.19 -3.07
N GLN A 39 -8.58 -5.40 -4.36
CA GLN A 39 -8.66 -6.74 -4.99
C GLN A 39 -7.32 -7.48 -4.98
N ALA A 40 -6.24 -6.83 -4.55
CA ALA A 40 -4.91 -7.43 -4.51
C ALA A 40 -4.85 -8.63 -3.57
N VAL A 41 -4.27 -9.73 -4.05
CA VAL A 41 -4.00 -10.93 -3.25
C VAL A 41 -2.72 -10.73 -2.43
N ASN A 42 -2.65 -11.31 -1.24
CA ASN A 42 -1.49 -11.26 -0.35
C ASN A 42 -1.07 -9.84 0.07
N THR A 43 -2.01 -8.93 0.26
CA THR A 43 -1.70 -7.65 0.89
C THR A 43 -1.33 -7.87 2.35
N LEU A 44 -0.07 -7.63 2.71
CA LEU A 44 0.39 -7.66 4.10
C LEU A 44 0.02 -6.37 4.80
N THR A 45 -0.74 -6.49 5.90
CA THR A 45 -1.27 -5.31 6.58
C THR A 45 -0.80 -5.20 8.03
N GLN A 46 -0.51 -3.98 8.46
CA GLN A 46 -0.17 -3.59 9.82
C GLN A 46 -1.15 -2.51 10.31
N ARG A 47 -1.66 -2.63 11.53
CA ARG A 47 -2.55 -1.61 12.11
C ARG A 47 -1.84 -0.27 12.26
N MET A 48 -2.51 0.82 11.92
CA MET A 48 -2.10 2.17 12.28
C MET A 48 -2.39 2.43 13.75
N MET A 49 -1.43 2.98 14.48
CA MET A 49 -1.58 3.29 15.90
C MET A 49 -1.85 4.78 16.11
N PHE A 50 -2.68 5.06 17.09
CA PHE A 50 -2.99 6.39 17.60
C PHE A 50 -1.86 6.85 18.56
N PRO A 51 -1.50 8.14 18.66
CA PRO A 51 -2.06 9.28 17.91
C PRO A 51 -1.48 9.45 16.51
N SER A 52 -0.32 8.88 16.24
CA SER A 52 0.29 8.82 14.91
C SER A 52 1.22 7.62 14.79
N SER A 53 1.43 7.15 13.58
CA SER A 53 2.39 6.08 13.30
C SER A 53 2.88 6.21 11.86
N SER A 54 3.94 5.50 11.52
CA SER A 54 4.40 5.41 10.14
C SER A 54 4.92 4.03 9.80
N PHE A 55 4.83 3.70 8.52
CA PHE A 55 5.43 2.49 7.98
C PHE A 55 6.23 2.86 6.73
N LYS A 56 7.45 2.35 6.64
CA LYS A 56 8.30 2.50 5.47
C LYS A 56 8.77 1.15 4.96
N VAL A 57 9.07 1.08 3.66
CA VAL A 57 9.57 -0.13 3.01
C VAL A 57 10.41 0.23 1.79
N ARG A 58 11.37 -0.61 1.46
CA ARG A 58 12.09 -0.61 0.19
C ARG A 58 11.53 -1.69 -0.71
N ILE A 59 11.30 -1.37 -1.98
CA ILE A 59 10.69 -2.27 -2.96
C ILE A 59 11.60 -2.39 -4.16
N ASP A 60 11.99 -3.62 -4.50
CA ASP A 60 12.57 -3.94 -5.80
C ASP A 60 11.46 -4.39 -6.75
N ALA A 61 11.33 -3.65 -7.82
CA ALA A 61 10.36 -3.83 -8.88
C ALA A 61 11.01 -4.28 -10.20
N SER A 62 12.20 -4.89 -10.16
CA SER A 62 12.92 -5.34 -11.36
C SER A 62 12.09 -6.32 -12.19
N GLU A 63 11.35 -7.21 -11.51
CA GLU A 63 10.59 -8.29 -12.13
C GLU A 63 9.09 -7.97 -12.30
N ILE A 64 8.67 -6.71 -12.08
CA ILE A 64 7.28 -6.33 -12.40
C ILE A 64 7.09 -6.19 -13.91
N HIS A 65 5.87 -6.51 -14.35
CA HIS A 65 5.44 -6.32 -15.73
C HIS A 65 4.85 -4.93 -15.97
N ASN A 66 4.66 -4.56 -17.23
CA ASN A 66 3.87 -3.36 -17.58
C ASN A 66 2.45 -3.50 -17.02
N GLY A 67 1.98 -2.48 -16.32
CA GLY A 67 0.68 -2.45 -15.67
C GLY A 67 0.61 -3.09 -14.29
N ASP A 68 1.76 -3.48 -13.73
CA ASP A 68 1.88 -3.87 -12.32
C ASP A 68 2.08 -2.63 -11.44
N PHE A 69 1.57 -2.72 -10.21
CA PHE A 69 1.71 -1.69 -9.17
C PHE A 69 2.17 -2.35 -7.87
N ALA A 70 3.36 -1.97 -7.41
CA ALA A 70 3.91 -2.41 -6.13
C ALA A 70 4.07 -1.22 -5.19
N GLY A 71 3.60 -1.32 -3.93
CA GLY A 71 3.66 -0.15 -3.06
C GLY A 71 3.18 -0.35 -1.64
N LEU A 72 2.96 0.80 -0.99
CA LEU A 72 2.35 0.94 0.32
C LEU A 72 0.99 1.62 0.22
N CYS A 73 0.01 1.08 0.92
CA CYS A 73 -1.32 1.68 1.02
C CYS A 73 -1.72 2.02 2.46
N ALA A 74 -2.68 2.92 2.58
CA ALA A 74 -3.49 3.15 3.75
C ALA A 74 -4.92 2.69 3.43
N LEU A 75 -5.41 1.69 4.18
CA LEU A 75 -6.69 1.03 3.93
C LEU A 75 -7.66 1.29 5.07
N GLN A 76 -8.79 1.86 4.75
CA GLN A 76 -9.98 1.88 5.58
C GLN A 76 -11.15 2.48 4.79
N GLY A 77 -12.13 1.70 4.40
CA GLY A 77 -13.31 2.17 3.67
C GLY A 77 -13.03 2.98 2.40
N CYS A 78 -12.25 4.04 2.52
CA CYS A 78 -11.49 4.69 1.46
C CYS A 78 -10.04 4.19 1.48
N TYR A 79 -9.28 4.40 0.42
CA TYR A 79 -7.87 4.06 0.41
C TYR A 79 -7.04 5.10 -0.35
N GLY A 80 -5.80 5.21 0.05
CA GLY A 80 -4.75 5.83 -0.74
C GLY A 80 -3.56 4.89 -0.79
N TRP A 81 -2.76 4.99 -1.85
CA TRP A 81 -1.52 4.25 -1.93
C TRP A 81 -0.47 4.98 -2.77
N ILE A 82 0.79 4.73 -2.45
CA ILE A 82 1.94 5.15 -3.23
C ILE A 82 2.73 3.93 -3.65
N GLY A 83 3.25 3.93 -4.86
CA GLY A 83 4.00 2.79 -5.36
C GLY A 83 4.79 3.08 -6.62
N ILE A 84 5.46 2.03 -7.09
CA ILE A 84 6.17 1.99 -8.36
C ILE A 84 5.38 1.17 -9.36
N THR A 85 5.31 1.66 -10.59
CA THR A 85 4.71 0.96 -11.73
C THR A 85 5.64 0.97 -12.91
N LYS A 86 5.40 0.06 -13.87
CA LYS A 86 6.14 -0.01 -15.13
C LYS A 86 5.18 0.17 -16.31
N GLU A 87 5.52 1.07 -17.20
CA GLU A 87 4.77 1.36 -18.41
C GLU A 87 5.73 1.53 -19.59
N MET A 88 5.50 0.81 -20.68
CA MET A 88 6.38 0.81 -21.85
C MET A 88 7.87 0.66 -21.49
N GLY A 89 8.18 -0.19 -20.52
CA GLY A 89 9.54 -0.43 -20.04
C GLY A 89 10.14 0.66 -19.14
N ARG A 90 9.40 1.73 -18.82
CA ARG A 90 9.84 2.81 -17.94
C ARG A 90 9.16 2.71 -16.59
N TYR A 91 9.87 3.11 -15.54
CA TYR A 91 9.33 3.14 -14.19
C TYR A 91 8.80 4.52 -13.82
N PHE A 92 7.73 4.52 -13.04
CA PHE A 92 7.11 5.72 -12.49
C PHE A 92 6.76 5.51 -11.03
N ILE A 93 6.94 6.55 -10.23
CA ILE A 93 6.33 6.64 -8.91
C ILE A 93 4.94 7.25 -9.10
N VAL A 94 3.94 6.58 -8.58
CA VAL A 94 2.54 7.01 -8.69
C VAL A 94 1.86 6.98 -7.33
N MET A 95 0.91 7.87 -7.11
CA MET A 95 -0.01 7.83 -5.98
C MET A 95 -1.44 7.83 -6.49
N HIS A 96 -2.22 6.90 -5.97
CA HIS A 96 -3.66 6.83 -6.22
C HIS A 96 -4.44 7.09 -4.93
N SER A 97 -5.59 7.70 -5.09
CA SER A 97 -6.53 8.01 -4.03
C SER A 97 -7.93 7.54 -4.43
N ARG A 98 -8.64 6.95 -3.50
CA ARG A 98 -10.04 6.58 -3.66
C ARG A 98 -10.84 7.15 -2.51
N LYS A 99 -11.60 8.20 -2.79
CA LYS A 99 -12.61 8.71 -1.86
C LYS A 99 -13.87 7.88 -2.04
N MET A 100 -14.42 7.37 -0.97
CA MET A 100 -15.75 6.75 -1.03
C MET A 100 -16.80 7.85 -1.19
N GLN A 101 -17.69 7.66 -2.13
CA GLN A 101 -18.94 8.40 -2.16
C GLN A 101 -19.80 7.95 -0.97
N ASP A 102 -20.63 8.83 -0.46
CA ASP A 102 -21.56 8.62 0.68
C ASP A 102 -22.42 7.35 0.50
N THR A 103 -21.84 6.23 0.90
CA THR A 103 -22.59 5.00 1.09
C THR A 103 -22.79 4.79 2.57
N SER A 104 -23.92 4.23 2.96
CA SER A 104 -24.24 4.00 4.37
C SER A 104 -23.09 3.24 5.06
N LEU A 105 -22.87 3.48 6.34
CA LEU A 105 -21.84 2.81 7.17
C LEU A 105 -21.94 1.27 7.16
N ARG A 106 -23.00 0.70 6.58
CA ARG A 106 -23.31 -0.73 6.57
C ARG A 106 -23.13 -1.42 5.22
N ASP A 107 -22.94 -0.65 4.14
CA ASP A 107 -22.80 -1.25 2.81
C ASP A 107 -21.35 -1.69 2.57
N VAL A 108 -21.13 -2.98 2.55
CA VAL A 108 -19.90 -3.59 2.02
C VAL A 108 -19.90 -3.38 0.52
N THR A 109 -19.35 -2.27 0.06
CA THR A 109 -19.25 -2.00 -1.37
C THR A 109 -18.01 -2.68 -1.92
N VAL A 110 -18.22 -3.68 -2.76
CA VAL A 110 -17.12 -4.19 -3.60
C VAL A 110 -16.78 -3.09 -4.60
N ASP A 111 -15.66 -2.44 -4.41
CA ASP A 111 -15.22 -1.36 -5.29
C ASP A 111 -14.56 -1.94 -6.55
N TYR A 112 -15.26 -1.83 -7.69
CA TYR A 112 -14.78 -2.25 -9.00
C TYR A 112 -14.14 -1.10 -9.81
N MET A 113 -14.04 0.09 -9.23
CA MET A 113 -13.49 1.25 -9.91
C MET A 113 -12.00 1.42 -9.59
N PRO A 114 -11.18 1.83 -10.56
CA PRO A 114 -9.80 2.22 -10.27
C PRO A 114 -9.76 3.45 -9.36
N GLY A 115 -8.71 3.57 -8.56
CA GLY A 115 -8.42 4.80 -7.85
C GLY A 115 -8.04 5.93 -8.81
N THR A 116 -8.22 7.17 -8.37
CA THR A 116 -7.77 8.34 -9.13
C THR A 116 -6.26 8.53 -8.93
N GLU A 117 -5.50 8.58 -10.01
CA GLU A 117 -4.10 8.98 -9.93
C GLU A 117 -4.00 10.47 -9.58
N VAL A 118 -3.36 10.77 -8.46
CA VAL A 118 -3.20 12.15 -7.95
C VAL A 118 -1.76 12.64 -8.03
N PHE A 119 -0.82 11.74 -8.26
CA PHE A 119 0.58 12.06 -8.43
C PHE A 119 1.26 11.07 -9.37
N ARG A 120 2.14 11.59 -10.24
CA ARG A 120 3.04 10.79 -11.10
C ARG A 120 4.37 11.49 -11.27
N ALA A 121 5.46 10.74 -11.16
CA ALA A 121 6.80 11.20 -11.47
C ALA A 121 7.61 10.11 -12.17
N PRO A 122 8.41 10.41 -13.20
CA PRO A 122 9.34 9.46 -13.77
C PRO A 122 10.39 9.04 -12.73
N PHE A 123 10.79 7.79 -12.78
CA PHE A 123 11.74 7.22 -11.85
C PHE A 123 12.85 6.46 -12.60
N ASP A 124 14.10 6.88 -12.36
CA ASP A 124 15.27 6.27 -12.97
C ASP A 124 15.78 5.14 -12.06
N GLY A 125 15.25 3.95 -12.26
CA GLY A 125 15.60 2.76 -11.49
C GLY A 125 14.40 1.86 -11.22
N ASN A 126 14.68 0.71 -10.62
CA ASN A 126 13.69 -0.32 -10.30
C ASN A 126 13.54 -0.56 -8.78
N CYS A 127 14.34 0.13 -7.96
CA CYS A 127 14.30 -0.01 -6.51
C CYS A 127 13.90 1.33 -5.87
N ALA A 128 12.76 1.37 -5.20
CA ALA A 128 12.18 2.57 -4.61
C ALA A 128 11.91 2.39 -3.11
N GLU A 129 12.00 3.50 -2.35
CA GLU A 129 11.64 3.52 -0.94
C GLU A 129 10.38 4.36 -0.76
N PHE A 130 9.42 3.81 -0.02
CA PHE A 130 8.15 4.46 0.30
C PHE A 130 7.93 4.57 1.80
N LYS A 131 7.19 5.60 2.19
CA LYS A 131 6.72 5.80 3.56
C LYS A 131 5.29 6.30 3.55
N VAL A 132 4.47 5.75 4.42
CA VAL A 132 3.13 6.24 4.73
C VAL A 132 3.08 6.61 6.20
N LYS A 133 2.59 7.82 6.51
CA LYS A 133 2.40 8.31 7.87
C LYS A 133 0.92 8.51 8.13
N GLY A 134 0.38 7.84 9.14
CA GLY A 134 -0.96 8.09 9.68
C GLY A 134 -0.89 9.13 10.79
N ASP A 135 -1.79 10.12 10.76
CA ASP A 135 -1.90 11.17 11.75
C ASP A 135 -3.38 11.34 12.15
N PHE A 136 -3.68 10.99 13.40
CA PHE A 136 -5.01 11.06 14.00
C PHE A 136 -5.10 12.17 15.05
N THR A 137 -4.03 12.99 15.21
CA THR A 137 -4.00 14.07 16.19
C THR A 137 -5.05 15.13 15.87
N ALA A 138 -5.74 15.61 16.90
CA ALA A 138 -6.73 16.68 16.79
C ALA A 138 -7.80 16.43 15.69
N GLY A 139 -8.14 15.18 15.41
CA GLY A 139 -9.14 14.81 14.39
C GLY A 139 -8.67 15.03 12.95
N ARG A 140 -7.38 15.08 12.71
CA ARG A 140 -6.83 15.18 11.34
C ARG A 140 -7.21 13.98 10.49
N ASP A 141 -7.08 12.75 11.00
CA ASP A 141 -7.42 11.49 10.32
C ASP A 141 -6.90 11.45 8.89
N VAL A 142 -5.60 11.59 8.71
CA VAL A 142 -4.94 11.70 7.41
C VAL A 142 -3.82 10.69 7.28
N ALA A 143 -3.71 10.05 6.12
CA ALA A 143 -2.52 9.34 5.69
C ALA A 143 -1.74 10.20 4.70
N GLU A 144 -0.48 10.41 4.97
CA GLU A 144 0.45 11.14 4.11
C GLU A 144 1.39 10.14 3.44
N PHE A 145 1.65 10.34 2.14
CA PHE A 145 2.39 9.43 1.28
C PHE A 145 3.67 10.07 0.79
N TYR A 146 4.79 9.34 0.95
CA TYR A 146 6.12 9.83 0.63
C TYR A 146 6.91 8.77 -0.17
N TYR A 147 7.78 9.25 -1.06
CA TYR A 147 8.83 8.46 -1.69
C TYR A 147 10.19 9.09 -1.45
N ARG A 148 11.26 8.29 -1.54
CA ARG A 148 12.61 8.77 -1.33
C ARG A 148 13.27 9.11 -2.66
N ARG A 149 13.84 10.32 -2.76
CA ARG A 149 14.66 10.76 -3.88
C ARG A 149 15.83 11.57 -3.36
N ASN A 150 17.05 11.25 -3.83
CA ASN A 150 18.29 11.93 -3.40
C ASN A 150 18.42 12.00 -1.87
N ARG A 151 18.17 10.89 -1.18
CA ARG A 151 18.20 10.74 0.29
C ARG A 151 17.17 11.60 1.07
N ARG A 152 16.20 12.22 0.39
CA ARG A 152 15.15 13.03 1.00
C ARG A 152 13.79 12.39 0.79
N TRP A 153 12.92 12.51 1.79
CA TRP A 153 11.51 12.14 1.66
C TRP A 153 10.75 13.27 0.97
N ILE A 154 10.08 12.94 -0.11
CA ILE A 154 9.25 13.85 -0.89
C ILE A 154 7.79 13.43 -0.72
N LYS A 155 6.94 14.36 -0.28
CA LYS A 155 5.50 14.12 -0.16
C LYS A 155 4.89 14.08 -1.56
N ALA A 156 4.23 12.96 -1.88
CA ALA A 156 3.47 12.80 -3.12
C ALA A 156 2.02 13.28 -2.96
N GLY A 157 1.47 13.13 -1.75
CA GLY A 157 0.11 13.57 -1.46
C GLY A 157 -0.41 13.03 -0.13
N GLU A 158 -1.71 13.15 0.06
CA GLU A 158 -2.39 12.71 1.27
C GLU A 158 -3.79 12.17 0.97
N GLN A 159 -4.31 11.35 1.87
CA GLN A 159 -5.66 10.80 1.85
C GLN A 159 -6.33 11.01 3.20
N LYS A 160 -7.50 11.65 3.20
CA LYS A 160 -8.35 11.71 4.39
C LYS A 160 -8.87 10.32 4.70
N LEU A 161 -8.70 9.89 5.93
CA LEU A 161 -9.18 8.61 6.43
C LEU A 161 -10.58 8.80 7.04
N PHE A 162 -11.48 7.87 6.77
CA PHE A 162 -12.82 7.87 7.33
C PHE A 162 -13.07 6.54 8.01
N PHE A 163 -13.60 6.57 9.22
CA PHE A 163 -13.99 5.37 9.91
C PHE A 163 -15.18 4.72 9.21
N LYS A 164 -14.99 3.48 8.77
CA LYS A 164 -16.04 2.63 8.22
C LYS A 164 -15.80 1.17 8.61
N LEU A 165 -16.86 0.46 8.95
CA LEU A 165 -16.82 -0.95 9.34
C LEU A 165 -17.06 -1.85 8.11
N ASP A 166 -16.16 -1.79 7.09
CA ASP A 166 -16.36 -2.62 5.90
C ASP A 166 -15.34 -3.77 5.76
N HIS A 167 -14.07 -3.50 5.81
CA HIS A 167 -13.05 -4.53 5.56
C HIS A 167 -12.18 -4.82 6.79
N PHE A 168 -11.95 -3.82 7.64
CA PHE A 168 -11.08 -3.92 8.81
C PHE A 168 -11.64 -3.11 9.99
N MET A 169 -11.38 -3.58 11.18
CA MET A 169 -11.58 -2.78 12.40
C MET A 169 -10.42 -1.79 12.57
N GLY A 170 -10.49 -0.65 11.88
CA GLY A 170 -9.50 0.44 11.93
C GLY A 170 -8.59 0.54 10.71
N CYS A 171 -7.86 1.66 10.64
CA CYS A 171 -6.92 1.95 9.54
C CYS A 171 -5.71 1.02 9.57
N ARG A 172 -5.26 0.62 8.38
CA ARG A 172 -4.10 -0.25 8.24
C ARG A 172 -3.15 0.25 7.16
N TYR A 173 -1.86 0.12 7.41
CA TYR A 173 -0.85 0.10 6.35
C TYR A 173 -0.93 -1.23 5.61
N GLY A 174 -0.58 -1.25 4.32
CA GLY A 174 -0.48 -2.49 3.58
C GLY A 174 0.64 -2.44 2.55
N MET A 175 1.46 -3.50 2.51
CA MET A 175 2.33 -3.78 1.37
C MET A 175 1.55 -4.58 0.35
N PHE A 176 1.58 -4.17 -0.91
CA PHE A 176 0.78 -4.79 -1.96
C PHE A 176 1.53 -4.90 -3.29
N LEU A 177 1.10 -5.87 -4.09
CA LEU A 177 1.41 -5.97 -5.52
C LEU A 177 0.14 -6.42 -6.25
N TYR A 178 -0.26 -5.70 -7.29
CA TYR A 178 -1.33 -6.13 -8.19
C TYR A 178 -1.03 -5.76 -9.63
N SER A 179 -1.69 -6.43 -10.58
CA SER A 179 -1.59 -6.18 -12.01
C SER A 179 -2.94 -5.80 -12.60
N THR A 180 -2.92 -4.89 -13.57
CA THR A 180 -4.09 -4.50 -14.37
C THR A 180 -4.11 -5.14 -15.75
N ILE A 181 -3.00 -5.75 -16.18
CA ILE A 181 -2.83 -6.24 -17.56
C ILE A 181 -2.49 -7.73 -17.60
N LYS A 182 -1.48 -8.16 -16.86
CA LYS A 182 -0.92 -9.51 -16.96
C LYS A 182 -0.40 -10.00 -15.61
N THR A 183 -0.71 -11.24 -15.26
CA THR A 183 -0.19 -11.89 -14.04
C THR A 183 1.25 -12.35 -14.21
N GLY A 184 1.88 -12.72 -13.09
CA GLY A 184 3.21 -13.32 -13.04
C GLY A 184 4.34 -12.34 -12.78
N GLY A 185 4.09 -11.03 -12.69
CA GLY A 185 5.08 -10.07 -12.19
C GLY A 185 5.35 -10.27 -10.71
N GLU A 186 6.58 -9.99 -10.27
CA GLU A 186 7.03 -10.15 -8.90
C GLU A 186 7.69 -8.86 -8.40
N ALA A 187 7.45 -8.51 -7.15
CA ALA A 187 8.17 -7.45 -6.45
C ALA A 187 8.67 -7.99 -5.11
N VAL A 188 9.84 -7.49 -4.68
CA VAL A 188 10.43 -7.88 -3.40
C VAL A 188 10.45 -6.69 -2.46
N PHE A 189 10.00 -6.92 -1.23
CA PHE A 189 9.87 -5.91 -0.18
C PHE A 189 10.90 -6.17 0.90
N TRP A 190 11.71 -5.15 1.24
CA TRP A 190 12.73 -5.21 2.28
C TRP A 190 12.62 -4.04 3.26
N ASP A 191 13.28 -4.20 4.37
CA ASP A 191 13.48 -3.14 5.36
C ASP A 191 12.15 -2.53 5.83
N GLY A 192 11.12 -3.37 5.98
CA GLY A 192 9.84 -2.94 6.54
C GLY A 192 10.05 -2.42 7.96
N GLU A 193 9.85 -1.12 8.18
CA GLU A 193 10.02 -0.48 9.48
C GLU A 193 8.74 0.24 9.89
N TYR A 194 8.20 -0.20 11.00
CA TYR A 194 7.07 0.41 11.67
C TYR A 194 7.56 1.32 12.80
N SER A 195 7.01 2.51 12.88
CA SER A 195 7.32 3.48 13.93
C SER A 195 6.05 4.12 14.48
N CYS A 196 5.92 4.16 15.78
CA CYS A 196 4.94 4.97 16.50
C CYS A 196 5.69 5.87 17.49
N PRO A 197 5.12 7.02 17.89
CA PRO A 197 5.67 7.80 19.00
C PRO A 197 5.71 6.91 20.24
N ASP A 198 6.81 6.95 20.98
CA ASP A 198 6.89 6.31 22.28
C ASP A 198 5.74 6.83 23.15
N GLU A 199 5.04 5.93 23.83
CA GLU A 199 4.12 6.29 24.90
C GLU A 199 4.96 6.91 26.04
N SER A 200 5.03 8.23 26.05
CA SER A 200 5.67 9.04 27.11
C SER A 200 4.67 9.36 28.20
#